data_82c5b0a685b915ddca7e18725657b6e6
#
_entry.id   82c5b0a685b915ddca7e18725657b6e6
#
_cell.length_a   1.000
_cell.length_b   1.000
_cell.length_c   1.000
_cell.angle_alpha   90.00
_cell.angle_beta   90.00
_cell.angle_gamma   90.00
#
_symmetry.space_group_name_H-M   'P 1'
#
loop_
_entity.id
_entity.type
_entity.pdbx_description
1 polymer ?
#
loop_
_entity_poly.entity_id
_entity_poly.type
_entity_poly.pdbx_seq_one_letter_code
_entity_poly.pdbx_strand_id
1 'polypeptide(L)'
;MAKEYPDLNADDKIVDDLAMQLVVKPDQYDVIVMTNLQGDIISDLCAGLVGGLGFAPSANIGDHISIFEAVHGTAPDIAGKNIANPTALLLSGLAMLRHLGFRENAAVIENALLYTLEQGIRTGDFGDRSKPAANTTEFAEAIIANFGRVPEQGMKPSLANVPGTAAVCRLEHNTMMVSREISEEKIVGVDVFIESSENHNEVARKCLQHTGDLFKLVTISNRGTQVWPKGSVYTNLVNQYTCRFESVGDESVTQTDILELLKRLTADFKICSTELLNMWDGKKSYSLAQGQ
;
A
#
# COMPACT_ATOMS: atom_id res chain seq x y z
N MET A 1 14.72 -0.70 13.53
CA MET A 1 15.24 -1.18 12.24
C MET A 1 16.22 -0.19 11.61
N ALA A 2 15.86 1.01 11.12
CA ALA A 2 16.84 1.93 10.48
C ALA A 2 18.10 2.22 11.33
N LYS A 3 17.96 2.32 12.66
CA LYS A 3 19.10 2.51 13.57
C LYS A 3 20.08 1.32 13.65
N GLU A 4 19.66 0.15 13.21
CA GLU A 4 20.48 -1.08 13.19
C GLU A 4 21.29 -1.20 11.89
N TYR A 5 20.99 -0.34 10.92
CA TYR A 5 21.62 -0.29 9.60
C TYR A 5 22.12 1.13 9.31
N PRO A 6 23.19 1.60 9.99
CA PRO A 6 23.65 2.98 9.89
C PRO A 6 24.20 3.36 8.51
N ASP A 7 24.51 2.37 7.66
CA ASP A 7 24.99 2.59 6.30
C ASP A 7 23.85 2.83 5.28
N LEU A 8 22.58 2.64 5.72
CA LEU A 8 21.41 2.93 4.89
C LEU A 8 20.87 4.33 5.19
N ASN A 9 20.67 5.11 4.13
CA ASN A 9 19.95 6.37 4.24
C ASN A 9 18.44 6.09 4.27
N ALA A 10 17.85 6.09 5.47
CA ALA A 10 16.43 5.82 5.68
C ALA A 10 15.70 7.12 6.02
N ASP A 11 14.59 7.35 5.34
CA ASP A 11 13.72 8.53 5.42
C ASP A 11 12.26 8.09 5.47
N ASP A 12 11.37 8.94 5.96
CA ASP A 12 9.93 8.71 5.94
C ASP A 12 9.21 9.78 5.10
N LYS A 13 8.20 9.34 4.36
CA LYS A 13 7.40 10.20 3.47
C LYS A 13 5.91 9.99 3.71
N ILE A 14 5.16 11.08 3.65
CA ILE A 14 3.70 11.00 3.57
C ILE A 14 3.32 10.46 2.19
N VAL A 15 2.37 9.53 2.16
CA VAL A 15 2.07 8.75 0.94
C VAL A 15 1.61 9.59 -0.26
N ASP A 16 0.91 10.69 -0.04
CA ASP A 16 0.48 11.60 -1.12
C ASP A 16 1.66 12.37 -1.72
N ASP A 17 2.58 12.87 -0.88
CA ASP A 17 3.83 13.48 -1.35
C ASP A 17 4.69 12.45 -2.08
N LEU A 18 4.81 11.22 -1.55
CA LEU A 18 5.53 10.14 -2.22
C LEU A 18 4.97 9.85 -3.62
N ALA A 19 3.65 9.78 -3.76
CA ALA A 19 3.00 9.54 -5.06
C ALA A 19 3.35 10.63 -6.08
N MET A 20 3.35 11.90 -5.67
CA MET A 20 3.78 13.03 -6.50
C MET A 20 5.28 12.93 -6.85
N GLN A 21 6.13 12.66 -5.85
CA GLN A 21 7.57 12.60 -6.03
C GLN A 21 8.00 11.46 -6.97
N LEU A 22 7.32 10.32 -6.94
CA LEU A 22 7.57 9.20 -7.85
C LEU A 22 7.32 9.58 -9.32
N VAL A 23 6.38 10.48 -9.59
CA VAL A 23 6.15 11.00 -10.95
C VAL A 23 7.20 12.03 -11.34
N VAL A 24 7.62 12.90 -10.42
CA VAL A 24 8.48 14.03 -10.69
C VAL A 24 9.97 13.66 -10.64
N LYS A 25 10.36 12.82 -9.68
CA LYS A 25 11.77 12.48 -9.38
C LYS A 25 11.90 11.03 -8.88
N PRO A 26 11.55 10.02 -9.70
CA PRO A 26 11.58 8.61 -9.27
C PRO A 26 12.98 8.14 -8.85
N ASP A 27 14.04 8.67 -9.47
CA ASP A 27 15.42 8.22 -9.28
C ASP A 27 15.99 8.48 -7.87
N GLN A 28 15.27 9.19 -7.02
CA GLN A 28 15.70 9.41 -5.63
C GLN A 28 15.38 8.23 -4.68
N TYR A 29 14.61 7.25 -5.14
CA TYR A 29 14.17 6.11 -4.33
C TYR A 29 14.78 4.81 -4.83
N ASP A 30 15.55 4.12 -3.99
CA ASP A 30 16.05 2.78 -4.27
C ASP A 30 15.07 1.69 -3.81
N VAL A 31 14.55 1.84 -2.59
CA VAL A 31 13.61 0.90 -1.97
C VAL A 31 12.56 1.67 -1.19
N ILE A 32 11.30 1.30 -1.37
CA ILE A 32 10.17 1.87 -0.66
C ILE A 32 9.46 0.77 0.15
N VAL A 33 9.26 1.01 1.45
CA VAL A 33 8.56 0.09 2.34
C VAL A 33 7.25 0.71 2.76
N MET A 34 6.14 -0.02 2.58
CA MET A 34 4.78 0.47 2.84
C MET A 34 3.91 -0.60 3.49
N THR A 35 2.78 -0.16 4.04
CA THR A 35 1.71 -1.07 4.44
C THR A 35 1.02 -1.64 3.20
N ASN A 36 0.31 -2.76 3.37
CA ASN A 36 -0.32 -3.51 2.28
C ASN A 36 -1.13 -2.62 1.31
N LEU A 37 -2.13 -1.90 1.81
CA LEU A 37 -3.01 -1.08 0.95
C LEU A 37 -2.27 0.05 0.22
N GLN A 38 -1.36 0.73 0.91
CA GLN A 38 -0.57 1.81 0.30
C GLN A 38 0.40 1.24 -0.73
N GLY A 39 1.01 0.09 -0.43
CA GLY A 39 1.88 -0.62 -1.35
C GLY A 39 1.17 -1.04 -2.63
N ASP A 40 -0.04 -1.57 -2.52
CA ASP A 40 -0.88 -1.95 -3.66
C ASP A 40 -1.16 -0.76 -4.59
N ILE A 41 -1.60 0.37 -4.03
CA ILE A 41 -1.89 1.59 -4.81
C ILE A 41 -0.63 2.16 -5.48
N ILE A 42 0.47 2.25 -4.74
CA ILE A 42 1.71 2.85 -5.24
C ILE A 42 2.42 1.92 -6.23
N SER A 43 2.33 0.61 -6.07
CA SER A 43 2.89 -0.33 -7.06
C SER A 43 2.21 -0.22 -8.42
N ASP A 44 0.89 0.00 -8.46
CA ASP A 44 0.15 0.25 -9.71
C ASP A 44 0.55 1.57 -10.36
N LEU A 45 0.76 2.62 -9.56
CA LEU A 45 1.32 3.88 -10.06
C LEU A 45 2.71 3.66 -10.69
N CYS A 46 3.60 2.94 -9.98
CA CYS A 46 4.93 2.61 -10.49
C CYS A 46 4.87 1.76 -11.76
N ALA A 47 3.97 0.77 -11.82
CA ALA A 47 3.75 -0.02 -13.02
C ALA A 47 3.35 0.85 -14.21
N GLY A 48 2.49 1.85 -14.00
CA GLY A 48 2.14 2.84 -15.01
C GLY A 48 3.36 3.65 -15.51
N LEU A 49 4.24 4.05 -14.59
CA LEU A 49 5.44 4.85 -14.91
C LEU A 49 6.48 4.07 -15.74
N VAL A 50 6.58 2.75 -15.56
CA VAL A 50 7.53 1.91 -16.32
C VAL A 50 6.97 1.35 -17.63
N GLY A 51 5.75 1.71 -18.00
CA GLY A 51 5.16 1.33 -19.30
C GLY A 51 3.93 0.44 -19.21
N GLY A 52 3.43 0.16 -18.03
CA GLY A 52 2.20 -0.57 -17.77
C GLY A 52 2.40 -1.88 -17.00
N LEU A 53 1.30 -2.45 -16.56
CA LEU A 53 1.25 -3.69 -15.78
C LEU A 53 1.92 -4.90 -16.47
N GLY A 54 2.02 -4.88 -17.80
CA GLY A 54 2.72 -5.92 -18.58
C GLY A 54 4.23 -6.01 -18.29
N PHE A 55 4.81 -5.05 -17.54
CA PHE A 55 6.21 -5.03 -17.11
C PHE A 55 6.40 -5.21 -15.61
N ALA A 56 5.33 -5.26 -14.84
CA ALA A 56 5.41 -5.26 -13.38
C ALA A 56 5.49 -6.68 -12.81
N PRO A 57 6.68 -7.16 -12.38
CA PRO A 57 6.81 -8.42 -11.67
C PRO A 57 6.41 -8.26 -10.21
N SER A 58 6.04 -9.37 -9.57
CA SER A 58 5.76 -9.43 -8.15
C SER A 58 6.33 -10.71 -7.52
N ALA A 59 6.57 -10.63 -6.22
CA ALA A 59 6.95 -11.77 -5.40
C ALA A 59 6.38 -11.61 -3.99
N ASN A 60 5.70 -12.66 -3.51
CA ASN A 60 5.27 -12.81 -2.13
C ASN A 60 6.24 -13.74 -1.44
N ILE A 61 7.12 -13.21 -0.61
CA ILE A 61 8.18 -13.97 0.03
C ILE A 61 7.73 -14.33 1.45
N GLY A 62 7.53 -15.60 1.70
CA GLY A 62 7.18 -16.12 3.01
C GLY A 62 8.27 -17.01 3.58
N ASP A 63 8.10 -17.38 4.84
CA ASP A 63 9.09 -18.16 5.59
C ASP A 63 9.27 -19.58 5.07
N HIS A 64 8.21 -20.18 4.55
CA HIS A 64 8.21 -21.57 4.09
C HIS A 64 7.85 -21.71 2.62
N ILE A 65 7.10 -20.75 2.07
CA ILE A 65 6.64 -20.77 0.70
C ILE A 65 6.78 -19.36 0.14
N SER A 66 7.27 -19.26 -1.09
CA SER A 66 7.31 -18.01 -1.86
C SER A 66 6.53 -18.19 -3.16
N ILE A 67 5.77 -17.14 -3.56
CA ILE A 67 4.98 -17.11 -4.78
C ILE A 67 5.54 -15.99 -5.66
N PHE A 68 5.74 -16.29 -6.94
CA PHE A 68 6.22 -15.34 -7.94
C PHE A 68 5.16 -15.21 -9.02
N GLU A 69 4.56 -14.06 -9.14
CA GLU A 69 3.44 -13.81 -10.03
C GLU A 69 3.58 -12.42 -10.67
N ALA A 70 2.88 -12.20 -11.79
CA ALA A 70 2.75 -10.86 -12.33
C ALA A 70 1.74 -10.06 -11.50
N VAL A 71 1.91 -8.74 -11.40
CA VAL A 71 0.97 -7.84 -10.69
C VAL A 71 -0.39 -7.81 -11.37
N HIS A 72 -0.43 -7.92 -12.70
CA HIS A 72 -1.67 -7.85 -13.48
C HIS A 72 -2.63 -9.03 -13.23
N GLY A 73 -3.94 -8.77 -13.37
CA GLY A 73 -4.99 -9.77 -13.32
C GLY A 73 -5.15 -10.57 -14.62
N THR A 74 -6.31 -11.18 -14.80
CA THR A 74 -6.63 -12.12 -15.90
C THR A 74 -6.88 -11.48 -17.25
N ALA A 75 -7.11 -10.17 -17.33
CA ALA A 75 -7.38 -9.40 -18.54
C ALA A 75 -8.35 -10.09 -19.51
N PRO A 76 -9.62 -10.32 -19.11
CA PRO A 76 -10.57 -11.14 -19.86
C PRO A 76 -10.82 -10.60 -21.27
N ASP A 77 -10.65 -9.30 -21.48
CA ASP A 77 -10.86 -8.65 -22.79
C ASP A 77 -9.85 -9.09 -23.84
N ILE A 78 -8.67 -9.53 -23.46
CA ILE A 78 -7.59 -9.97 -24.34
C ILE A 78 -7.23 -11.46 -24.21
N ALA A 79 -7.90 -12.16 -23.30
CA ALA A 79 -7.66 -13.58 -23.08
C ALA A 79 -7.88 -14.39 -24.36
N GLY A 80 -6.97 -15.28 -24.70
CA GLY A 80 -7.02 -16.13 -25.90
C GLY A 80 -6.71 -15.43 -27.21
N LYS A 81 -6.47 -14.11 -27.25
CA LYS A 81 -6.18 -13.35 -28.47
C LYS A 81 -4.71 -13.34 -28.88
N ASN A 82 -3.82 -13.92 -28.08
CA ASN A 82 -2.37 -13.97 -28.31
C ASN A 82 -1.72 -12.59 -28.50
N ILE A 83 -2.18 -11.58 -27.72
CA ILE A 83 -1.70 -10.20 -27.82
C ILE A 83 -1.13 -9.66 -26.50
N ALA A 84 -1.26 -10.41 -25.40
CA ALA A 84 -0.77 -10.01 -24.09
C ALA A 84 0.76 -9.95 -24.08
N ASN A 85 1.29 -8.97 -23.33
CA ASN A 85 2.73 -8.86 -23.05
C ASN A 85 3.12 -9.87 -21.96
N PRO A 86 4.02 -10.84 -22.21
CA PRO A 86 4.39 -11.84 -21.22
C PRO A 86 5.52 -11.37 -20.28
N THR A 87 6.02 -10.15 -20.42
CA THR A 87 7.23 -9.66 -19.76
C THR A 87 7.09 -9.67 -18.24
N ALA A 88 5.96 -9.26 -17.68
CA ALA A 88 5.75 -9.24 -16.22
C ALA A 88 5.90 -10.65 -15.61
N LEU A 89 5.27 -11.66 -16.22
CA LEU A 89 5.39 -13.03 -15.76
C LEU A 89 6.81 -13.58 -15.96
N LEU A 90 7.47 -13.25 -17.05
CA LEU A 90 8.87 -13.61 -17.30
C LEU A 90 9.78 -13.00 -16.22
N LEU A 91 9.65 -11.72 -15.92
CA LEU A 91 10.44 -11.05 -14.88
C LEU A 91 10.19 -11.64 -13.49
N SER A 92 8.94 -12.01 -13.19
CA SER A 92 8.61 -12.75 -11.95
C SER A 92 9.31 -14.11 -11.89
N GLY A 93 9.35 -14.83 -13.02
CA GLY A 93 10.12 -16.06 -13.14
C GLY A 93 11.63 -15.86 -12.96
N LEU A 94 12.19 -14.74 -13.45
CA LEU A 94 13.59 -14.38 -13.22
C LEU A 94 13.86 -14.06 -11.74
N ALA A 95 12.92 -13.39 -11.06
CA ALA A 95 13.00 -13.18 -9.62
C ALA A 95 13.01 -14.50 -8.85
N MET A 96 12.17 -15.48 -9.26
CA MET A 96 12.17 -16.83 -8.72
C MET A 96 13.52 -17.54 -8.93
N LEU A 97 14.08 -17.49 -10.14
CA LEU A 97 15.38 -18.09 -10.40
C LEU A 97 16.49 -17.49 -9.53
N ARG A 98 16.48 -16.18 -9.34
CA ARG A 98 17.42 -15.49 -8.44
C ARG A 98 17.24 -15.90 -6.99
N HIS A 99 15.99 -16.03 -6.55
CA HIS A 99 15.64 -16.48 -5.19
C HIS A 99 16.16 -17.92 -4.93
N LEU A 100 16.04 -18.78 -5.92
CA LEU A 100 16.53 -20.17 -5.86
C LEU A 100 18.04 -20.31 -6.08
N GLY A 101 18.77 -19.21 -6.34
CA GLY A 101 20.21 -19.22 -6.55
C GLY A 101 20.67 -19.39 -8.01
N PHE A 102 19.76 -19.55 -8.97
CA PHE A 102 20.06 -19.71 -10.40
C PHE A 102 20.31 -18.35 -11.09
N ARG A 103 21.22 -17.56 -10.56
CA ARG A 103 21.46 -16.17 -10.98
C ARG A 103 21.98 -16.06 -12.41
N GLU A 104 22.86 -16.97 -12.82
CA GLU A 104 23.43 -16.99 -14.18
C GLU A 104 22.33 -17.28 -15.22
N ASN A 105 21.47 -18.23 -14.96
CA ASN A 105 20.35 -18.53 -15.83
C ASN A 105 19.38 -17.36 -15.94
N ALA A 106 19.08 -16.68 -14.82
CA ALA A 106 18.27 -15.49 -14.82
C ALA A 106 18.90 -14.38 -15.65
N ALA A 107 20.21 -14.16 -15.52
CA ALA A 107 20.92 -13.12 -16.29
C ALA A 107 20.93 -13.40 -17.80
N VAL A 108 21.10 -14.66 -18.22
CA VAL A 108 21.04 -15.06 -19.64
C VAL A 108 19.67 -14.73 -20.26
N ILE A 109 18.59 -15.08 -19.53
CA ILE A 109 17.23 -14.82 -20.03
C ILE A 109 16.90 -13.34 -20.03
N GLU A 110 17.29 -12.60 -18.98
CA GLU A 110 17.07 -11.15 -18.90
C GLU A 110 17.82 -10.41 -19.99
N ASN A 111 19.07 -10.76 -20.25
CA ASN A 111 19.86 -10.17 -21.34
C ASN A 111 19.22 -10.44 -22.70
N ALA A 112 18.67 -11.63 -22.93
CA ALA A 112 17.95 -11.94 -24.15
C ALA A 112 16.68 -11.11 -24.31
N LEU A 113 15.91 -10.89 -23.23
CA LEU A 113 14.78 -9.98 -23.23
C LEU A 113 15.20 -8.55 -23.57
N LEU A 114 16.22 -8.01 -22.89
CA LEU A 114 16.73 -6.66 -23.12
C LEU A 114 17.23 -6.49 -24.56
N TYR A 115 17.95 -7.46 -25.08
CA TYR A 115 18.41 -7.45 -26.47
C TYR A 115 17.26 -7.49 -27.47
N THR A 116 16.22 -8.28 -27.20
CA THR A 116 15.01 -8.33 -28.04
C THR A 116 14.28 -6.99 -28.08
N LEU A 117 14.16 -6.32 -26.93
CA LEU A 117 13.58 -4.97 -26.84
C LEU A 117 14.43 -3.94 -27.58
N GLU A 118 15.76 -4.04 -27.48
CA GLU A 118 16.72 -3.17 -28.19
C GLU A 118 16.60 -3.28 -29.71
N GLN A 119 16.29 -4.47 -30.23
CA GLN A 119 15.95 -4.70 -31.64
C GLN A 119 14.60 -4.09 -32.07
N GLY A 120 13.82 -3.54 -31.12
CA GLY A 120 12.49 -2.97 -31.38
C GLY A 120 11.40 -4.01 -31.50
N ILE A 121 11.65 -5.28 -31.19
CA ILE A 121 10.65 -6.34 -31.15
C ILE A 121 9.87 -6.18 -29.84
N ARG A 122 8.53 -5.97 -29.93
CA ARG A 122 7.67 -5.65 -28.82
C ARG A 122 6.22 -6.03 -29.06
N THR A 123 5.46 -6.17 -28.01
CA THR A 123 4.00 -6.30 -28.04
C THR A 123 3.31 -4.94 -28.24
N GLY A 124 2.02 -4.94 -28.53
CA GLY A 124 1.28 -3.74 -28.94
C GLY A 124 0.91 -2.77 -27.82
N ASP A 125 1.11 -3.15 -26.57
CA ASP A 125 0.73 -2.39 -25.38
C ASP A 125 1.67 -1.21 -25.06
N PHE A 126 2.91 -1.25 -25.56
CA PHE A 126 3.92 -0.22 -25.28
C PHE A 126 4.73 0.19 -26.52
N GLY A 127 5.52 1.25 -26.37
CA GLY A 127 6.43 1.76 -27.41
C GLY A 127 5.74 2.49 -28.56
N ASP A 128 6.41 2.57 -29.71
CA ASP A 128 5.94 3.31 -30.87
C ASP A 128 4.83 2.56 -31.60
N ARG A 129 3.58 2.96 -31.38
CA ARG A 129 2.37 2.33 -31.97
C ARG A 129 2.25 2.45 -33.49
N SER A 130 3.11 3.25 -34.13
CA SER A 130 3.17 3.35 -35.60
C SER A 130 3.89 2.17 -36.26
N LYS A 131 4.63 1.38 -35.47
CA LYS A 131 5.37 0.21 -35.93
C LYS A 131 4.60 -1.08 -35.66
N PRO A 132 4.77 -2.12 -36.50
CA PRO A 132 4.19 -3.43 -36.27
C PRO A 132 4.57 -3.96 -34.87
N ALA A 133 3.60 -4.60 -34.21
CA ALA A 133 3.78 -5.26 -32.94
C ALA A 133 3.81 -6.78 -33.14
N ALA A 134 4.66 -7.45 -32.37
CA ALA A 134 4.64 -8.90 -32.26
C ALA A 134 3.45 -9.36 -31.41
N ASN A 135 2.91 -10.52 -31.70
CA ASN A 135 1.99 -11.18 -30.79
C ASN A 135 2.77 -11.84 -29.62
N THR A 136 2.05 -12.37 -28.63
CA THR A 136 2.65 -12.98 -27.41
C THR A 136 3.65 -14.08 -27.77
N THR A 137 3.26 -14.97 -28.70
CA THR A 137 4.08 -16.11 -29.13
C THR A 137 5.34 -15.65 -29.88
N GLU A 138 5.19 -14.77 -30.86
CA GLU A 138 6.30 -14.21 -31.63
C GLU A 138 7.31 -13.49 -30.74
N PHE A 139 6.82 -12.74 -29.75
CA PHE A 139 7.67 -12.04 -28.82
C PHE A 139 8.46 -13.02 -27.92
N ALA A 140 7.80 -14.06 -27.40
CA ALA A 140 8.45 -15.09 -26.60
C ALA A 140 9.49 -15.88 -27.43
N GLU A 141 9.17 -16.25 -28.66
CA GLU A 141 10.10 -16.93 -29.58
C GLU A 141 11.32 -16.06 -29.91
N ALA A 142 11.12 -14.75 -30.09
CA ALA A 142 12.24 -13.82 -30.31
C ALA A 142 13.18 -13.75 -29.10
N ILE A 143 12.66 -13.76 -27.88
CA ILE A 143 13.44 -13.82 -26.66
C ILE A 143 14.26 -15.12 -26.60
N ILE A 144 13.64 -16.27 -26.91
CA ILE A 144 14.29 -17.57 -26.92
C ILE A 144 15.42 -17.62 -27.97
N ALA A 145 15.15 -17.09 -29.15
CA ALA A 145 16.14 -17.02 -30.24
C ALA A 145 17.37 -16.15 -29.88
N ASN A 146 17.19 -15.23 -28.97
CA ASN A 146 18.23 -14.33 -28.50
C ASN A 146 18.99 -14.82 -27.25
N PHE A 147 18.77 -16.04 -26.80
CA PHE A 147 19.53 -16.59 -25.65
C PHE A 147 21.03 -16.55 -25.93
N GLY A 148 21.79 -16.06 -24.93
CA GLY A 148 23.23 -15.84 -25.03
C GLY A 148 23.63 -14.49 -25.67
N ARG A 149 22.65 -13.71 -26.18
CA ARG A 149 22.91 -12.30 -26.56
C ARG A 149 22.89 -11.40 -25.35
N VAL A 150 23.60 -10.27 -25.48
CA VAL A 150 23.69 -9.21 -24.46
C VAL A 150 23.31 -7.91 -25.13
N PRO A 151 22.55 -7.00 -24.46
CA PRO A 151 22.22 -5.71 -25.03
C PRO A 151 23.49 -4.91 -25.38
N GLU A 152 23.47 -4.25 -26.55
CA GLU A 152 24.64 -3.54 -27.11
C GLU A 152 24.48 -2.03 -27.00
N GLN A 153 23.26 -1.52 -26.92
CA GLN A 153 22.93 -0.10 -26.98
C GLN A 153 21.90 0.27 -25.90
N GLY A 154 22.29 1.15 -24.99
CA GLY A 154 21.35 1.85 -24.11
C GLY A 154 20.87 1.11 -22.85
N MET A 155 20.76 -0.18 -22.85
CA MET A 155 20.38 -0.96 -21.68
C MET A 155 21.61 -1.59 -21.01
N LYS A 156 21.71 -1.48 -19.68
CA LYS A 156 22.81 -2.15 -18.96
C LYS A 156 22.54 -3.64 -18.92
N PRO A 157 23.51 -4.48 -19.33
CA PRO A 157 23.31 -5.92 -19.25
C PRO A 157 23.17 -6.36 -17.80
N SER A 158 22.30 -7.35 -17.58
CA SER A 158 22.22 -8.01 -16.29
C SER A 158 23.52 -8.75 -16.00
N LEU A 159 24.15 -8.42 -14.88
CA LEU A 159 25.43 -9.02 -14.50
C LEU A 159 25.17 -10.36 -13.77
N ALA A 160 25.68 -11.44 -14.31
CA ALA A 160 25.68 -12.74 -13.65
C ALA A 160 26.58 -12.75 -12.41
N ASN A 161 27.61 -11.92 -12.40
CA ASN A 161 28.64 -11.85 -11.37
C ASN A 161 28.59 -10.56 -10.58
N VAL A 162 27.83 -10.51 -9.50
CA VAL A 162 28.12 -9.63 -8.37
C VAL A 162 28.96 -10.47 -7.39
N PRO A 163 30.29 -10.25 -7.30
CA PRO A 163 31.10 -10.96 -6.30
C PRO A 163 30.61 -10.55 -4.91
N GLY A 164 30.24 -11.54 -4.10
CA GLY A 164 30.04 -11.31 -2.67
C GLY A 164 28.62 -11.45 -2.13
N THR A 165 27.61 -11.76 -2.93
CA THR A 165 26.26 -12.03 -2.42
C THR A 165 25.82 -13.48 -2.56
N ALA A 166 26.71 -14.41 -2.29
CA ALA A 166 26.33 -15.76 -1.88
C ALA A 166 25.99 -15.80 -0.37
N ALA A 167 25.54 -14.69 0.17
CA ALA A 167 24.71 -14.73 1.35
C ALA A 167 23.31 -15.06 0.83
N VAL A 168 22.97 -16.35 0.74
CA VAL A 168 21.63 -16.75 1.12
C VAL A 168 21.43 -16.03 2.44
N CYS A 169 20.67 -14.95 2.40
CA CYS A 169 20.10 -14.40 3.62
C CYS A 169 19.19 -15.52 4.12
N ARG A 170 19.77 -16.48 4.85
CA ARG A 170 19.05 -17.19 5.86
C ARG A 170 18.72 -16.08 6.84
N LEU A 171 17.58 -15.46 6.60
CA LEU A 171 16.84 -14.85 7.67
C LEU A 171 16.68 -15.98 8.68
N GLU A 172 17.62 -16.04 9.64
CA GLU A 172 17.31 -16.71 10.88
C GLU A 172 16.02 -16.06 11.32
N HIS A 173 14.96 -16.85 11.33
CA HIS A 173 13.64 -16.46 11.74
C HIS A 173 13.72 -16.05 13.21
N ASN A 174 14.14 -14.84 13.45
CA ASN A 174 13.56 -14.07 14.51
C ASN A 174 12.25 -13.54 13.91
N THR A 175 11.18 -14.30 14.08
CA THR A 175 9.84 -13.76 14.17
C THR A 175 9.87 -12.79 15.33
N MET A 176 10.47 -11.65 15.12
CA MET A 176 10.08 -10.47 15.86
C MET A 176 8.70 -10.08 15.35
N MET A 177 7.67 -10.82 15.77
CA MET A 177 6.53 -10.12 16.29
C MET A 177 7.15 -9.16 17.30
N VAL A 178 7.32 -7.92 16.90
CA VAL A 178 7.48 -6.85 17.85
C VAL A 178 6.12 -6.78 18.55
N SER A 179 5.91 -7.73 19.47
CA SER A 179 4.96 -7.55 20.53
C SER A 179 5.55 -6.37 21.28
N ARG A 180 5.08 -5.19 20.93
CA ARG A 180 5.33 -4.02 21.76
C ARG A 180 4.74 -4.45 23.08
N GLU A 181 5.58 -4.72 24.08
CA GLU A 181 5.11 -4.93 25.43
C GLU A 181 4.48 -3.61 25.84
N ILE A 182 3.17 -3.54 25.71
CA ILE A 182 2.36 -2.44 26.21
C ILE A 182 2.26 -2.71 27.69
N SER A 183 2.94 -1.89 28.50
CA SER A 183 2.94 -2.04 29.94
C SER A 183 1.66 -1.47 30.57
N GLU A 184 1.07 -0.47 29.94
CA GLU A 184 -0.17 0.16 30.37
C GLU A 184 -1.06 0.50 29.17
N GLU A 185 -2.29 -0.04 29.18
CA GLU A 185 -3.34 0.29 28.21
C GLU A 185 -4.53 0.93 28.91
N LYS A 186 -5.00 2.07 28.40
CA LYS A 186 -6.19 2.78 28.89
C LYS A 186 -7.11 3.12 27.75
N ILE A 187 -8.40 2.85 27.92
CA ILE A 187 -9.44 3.37 27.02
C ILE A 187 -9.71 4.81 27.45
N VAL A 188 -9.61 5.75 26.52
CA VAL A 188 -9.84 7.17 26.75
C VAL A 188 -10.97 7.75 25.92
N GLY A 189 -11.67 6.91 25.16
CA GLY A 189 -12.79 7.35 24.36
C GLY A 189 -13.24 6.34 23.32
N VAL A 190 -14.09 6.81 22.42
CA VAL A 190 -14.64 6.02 21.31
C VAL A 190 -15.01 6.91 20.12
N ASP A 191 -14.66 6.48 18.93
CA ASP A 191 -15.23 6.96 17.68
C ASP A 191 -16.49 6.16 17.37
N VAL A 192 -17.62 6.85 17.19
CA VAL A 192 -18.93 6.25 16.88
C VAL A 192 -19.34 6.66 15.47
N PHE A 193 -19.51 5.67 14.62
CA PHE A 193 -19.99 5.87 13.24
C PHE A 193 -21.51 5.74 13.22
N ILE A 194 -22.17 6.82 12.85
CA ILE A 194 -23.64 6.90 12.85
C ILE A 194 -24.19 7.19 11.46
N GLU A 195 -25.40 6.73 11.20
CA GLU A 195 -26.20 7.10 10.03
C GLU A 195 -27.25 8.14 10.42
N SER A 196 -27.25 9.29 9.75
CA SER A 196 -28.24 10.35 9.94
C SER A 196 -28.37 11.21 8.68
N SER A 197 -29.60 11.57 8.33
CA SER A 197 -29.89 12.53 7.26
C SER A 197 -29.91 13.99 7.74
N GLU A 198 -29.69 14.21 9.02
CA GLU A 198 -29.66 15.54 9.63
C GLU A 198 -28.31 16.24 9.33
N ASN A 199 -28.33 17.56 9.42
CA ASN A 199 -27.08 18.30 9.29
C ASN A 199 -26.18 18.12 10.52
N HIS A 200 -24.88 18.38 10.36
CA HIS A 200 -23.88 18.17 11.39
C HIS A 200 -24.12 18.94 12.69
N ASN A 201 -24.79 20.08 12.66
CA ASN A 201 -25.12 20.85 13.88
C ASN A 201 -26.22 20.18 14.70
N GLU A 202 -27.24 19.61 14.02
CA GLU A 202 -28.29 18.82 14.69
C GLU A 202 -27.72 17.50 15.24
N VAL A 203 -26.85 16.84 14.49
CA VAL A 203 -26.12 15.69 14.97
C VAL A 203 -25.32 16.04 16.22
N ALA A 204 -24.56 17.14 16.20
CA ALA A 204 -23.80 17.59 17.36
C ALA A 204 -24.69 17.88 18.57
N ARG A 205 -25.80 18.61 18.36
CA ARG A 205 -26.75 18.93 19.42
C ARG A 205 -27.28 17.69 20.12
N LYS A 206 -27.68 16.68 19.35
CA LYS A 206 -28.16 15.39 19.89
C LYS A 206 -27.04 14.62 20.57
N CYS A 207 -25.88 14.51 19.96
CA CYS A 207 -24.71 13.87 20.58
C CYS A 207 -24.38 14.47 21.95
N LEU A 208 -24.38 15.81 22.07
CA LEU A 208 -24.10 16.52 23.32
C LEU A 208 -25.12 16.21 24.44
N GLN A 209 -26.36 15.85 24.11
CA GLN A 209 -27.37 15.43 25.09
C GLN A 209 -27.08 14.05 25.71
N HIS A 210 -26.27 13.25 25.05
CA HIS A 210 -25.98 11.87 25.45
C HIS A 210 -24.60 11.67 26.12
N THR A 211 -23.73 12.70 26.14
CA THR A 211 -22.36 12.59 26.69
C THR A 211 -22.36 12.23 28.19
N GLY A 212 -23.30 12.73 28.95
CA GLY A 212 -23.25 12.65 30.43
C GLY A 212 -22.03 13.38 30.99
N ASP A 213 -21.60 12.98 32.20
CA ASP A 213 -20.48 13.62 32.90
C ASP A 213 -19.11 13.01 32.51
N LEU A 214 -19.09 11.81 31.92
CA LEU A 214 -17.87 11.07 31.65
C LEU A 214 -17.25 11.37 30.27
N PHE A 215 -18.05 11.81 29.31
CA PHE A 215 -17.61 12.01 27.93
C PHE A 215 -17.81 13.43 27.46
N LYS A 216 -16.93 13.87 26.57
CA LYS A 216 -17.08 15.10 25.77
C LYS A 216 -17.09 14.73 24.29
N LEU A 217 -17.97 15.38 23.52
CA LEU A 217 -17.91 15.31 22.07
C LEU A 217 -16.76 16.23 21.61
N VAL A 218 -15.76 15.65 20.96
CA VAL A 218 -14.55 16.39 20.53
C VAL A 218 -14.69 16.90 19.11
N THR A 219 -15.13 16.01 18.20
CA THR A 219 -15.26 16.36 16.78
C THR A 219 -16.29 15.47 16.09
N ILE A 220 -16.90 16.02 15.04
CA ILE A 220 -17.66 15.24 14.07
C ILE A 220 -17.00 15.41 12.72
N SER A 221 -16.76 14.29 12.04
CA SER A 221 -16.29 14.29 10.67
C SER A 221 -17.29 13.61 9.72
N ASN A 222 -17.22 14.01 8.45
CA ASN A 222 -18.01 13.45 7.36
C ASN A 222 -17.07 13.27 6.18
N ARG A 223 -16.98 12.06 5.63
CA ARG A 223 -16.02 11.69 4.57
C ARG A 223 -14.57 12.04 4.95
N GLY A 224 -14.17 11.83 6.20
CA GLY A 224 -12.83 12.12 6.69
C GLY A 224 -12.51 13.59 6.94
N THR A 225 -13.45 14.52 6.64
CA THR A 225 -13.28 15.97 6.86
C THR A 225 -14.04 16.39 8.10
N GLN A 226 -13.40 17.16 9.00
CA GLN A 226 -14.05 17.71 10.16
C GLN A 226 -15.16 18.69 9.74
N VAL A 227 -16.36 18.50 10.31
CA VAL A 227 -17.54 19.35 10.05
C VAL A 227 -18.05 20.05 11.29
N TRP A 228 -17.63 19.62 12.48
CA TRP A 228 -17.94 20.25 13.76
C TRP A 228 -16.74 20.07 14.73
N PRO A 229 -16.43 21.03 15.62
CA PRO A 229 -17.11 22.33 15.89
C PRO A 229 -16.82 23.43 14.83
N LYS A 230 -15.70 23.33 14.12
CA LYS A 230 -15.34 24.24 13.02
C LYS A 230 -15.11 23.39 11.78
N GLY A 231 -16.02 23.43 10.83
CA GLY A 231 -15.96 22.62 9.64
C GLY A 231 -15.69 23.39 8.36
N SER A 232 -15.31 22.67 7.31
CA SER A 232 -15.19 23.20 5.96
C SER A 232 -16.59 23.49 5.40
N VAL A 233 -16.82 24.70 4.90
CA VAL A 233 -18.04 25.08 4.19
C VAL A 233 -18.18 24.47 2.79
N TYR A 234 -17.14 23.81 2.30
CA TYR A 234 -17.08 23.23 0.94
C TYR A 234 -17.30 21.72 0.92
N THR A 235 -17.60 21.09 2.06
CA THR A 235 -17.75 19.62 2.13
C THR A 235 -19.17 19.21 1.77
N ASN A 236 -19.33 18.40 0.70
CA ASN A 236 -20.60 17.74 0.42
C ASN A 236 -20.82 16.64 1.45
N LEU A 237 -21.85 16.78 2.26
CA LEU A 237 -22.20 15.85 3.31
C LEU A 237 -22.89 14.60 2.75
N VAL A 238 -22.61 13.46 3.36
CA VAL A 238 -23.34 12.19 3.17
C VAL A 238 -24.01 11.82 4.49
N ASN A 239 -24.97 10.90 4.44
CA ASN A 239 -25.76 10.48 5.62
C ASN A 239 -24.97 9.60 6.60
N GLN A 240 -23.68 9.80 6.72
CA GLN A 240 -22.80 9.05 7.61
C GLN A 240 -21.80 9.98 8.28
N TYR A 241 -21.76 9.93 9.60
CA TYR A 241 -20.89 10.77 10.41
C TYR A 241 -20.02 9.91 11.34
N THR A 242 -18.79 10.36 11.60
CA THR A 242 -17.95 9.84 12.67
C THR A 242 -17.94 10.84 13.81
N CYS A 243 -18.44 10.45 14.96
CA CYS A 243 -18.51 11.28 16.17
C CYS A 243 -17.47 10.79 17.17
N ARG A 244 -16.50 11.62 17.50
CA ARG A 244 -15.45 11.31 18.48
C ARG A 244 -15.85 11.75 19.86
N PHE A 245 -15.91 10.79 20.78
CA PHE A 245 -16.14 11.03 22.20
C PHE A 245 -14.86 10.67 22.97
N GLU A 246 -14.31 11.64 23.69
CA GLU A 246 -13.18 11.41 24.62
C GLU A 246 -13.67 11.55 26.06
N SER A 247 -12.96 10.91 26.97
CA SER A 247 -13.21 11.07 28.41
C SER A 247 -12.94 12.50 28.88
N VAL A 248 -13.65 12.94 29.88
CA VAL A 248 -13.41 14.24 30.52
C VAL A 248 -12.15 14.14 31.38
N GLY A 249 -11.17 15.04 31.19
CA GLY A 249 -9.95 15.10 31.99
C GLY A 249 -8.91 14.03 31.67
N ASP A 250 -8.99 13.38 30.51
CA ASP A 250 -8.11 12.28 30.08
C ASP A 250 -8.07 11.07 31.05
N GLU A 251 -9.13 10.90 31.84
CA GLU A 251 -9.29 9.74 32.71
C GLU A 251 -9.62 8.49 31.89
N SER A 252 -9.20 7.33 32.39
CA SER A 252 -9.57 6.06 31.75
C SER A 252 -11.05 5.79 31.97
N VAL A 253 -11.73 5.31 30.92
CA VAL A 253 -13.11 4.82 30.95
C VAL A 253 -13.12 3.32 30.73
N THR A 254 -14.18 2.67 31.24
CA THR A 254 -14.35 1.24 31.05
C THR A 254 -15.16 0.93 29.78
N GLN A 255 -15.08 -0.31 29.29
CA GLN A 255 -15.95 -0.76 28.21
C GLN A 255 -17.43 -0.63 28.59
N THR A 256 -17.79 -0.79 29.86
CA THR A 256 -19.16 -0.60 30.33
C THR A 256 -19.62 0.84 30.16
N ASP A 257 -18.77 1.82 30.44
CA ASP A 257 -19.06 3.25 30.25
C ASP A 257 -19.30 3.56 28.77
N ILE A 258 -18.48 2.96 27.88
CA ILE A 258 -18.68 3.07 26.42
C ILE A 258 -20.04 2.47 26.02
N LEU A 259 -20.37 1.28 26.50
CA LEU A 259 -21.66 0.63 26.17
C LEU A 259 -22.86 1.48 26.65
N GLU A 260 -22.76 2.11 27.81
CA GLU A 260 -23.81 3.01 28.29
C GLU A 260 -23.93 4.29 27.45
N LEU A 261 -22.83 4.85 26.96
CA LEU A 261 -22.84 5.95 25.99
C LEU A 261 -23.53 5.51 24.69
N LEU A 262 -23.13 4.36 24.12
CA LEU A 262 -23.71 3.82 22.88
C LEU A 262 -25.22 3.58 23.06
N LYS A 263 -25.64 3.00 24.17
CA LYS A 263 -27.06 2.78 24.48
C LYS A 263 -27.85 4.08 24.49
N ARG A 264 -27.31 5.17 25.07
CA ARG A 264 -27.96 6.47 25.02
C ARG A 264 -28.04 7.03 23.60
N LEU A 265 -26.98 6.91 22.81
CA LEU A 265 -26.94 7.36 21.42
C LEU A 265 -27.93 6.63 20.51
N THR A 266 -28.27 5.36 20.80
CA THR A 266 -29.26 4.61 20.00
C THR A 266 -30.68 5.19 20.09
N ALA A 267 -30.96 6.10 21.03
CA ALA A 267 -32.25 6.79 21.10
C ALA A 267 -32.47 7.74 19.89
N ASP A 268 -31.40 8.28 19.34
CA ASP A 268 -31.45 9.26 18.24
C ASP A 268 -30.80 8.78 16.95
N PHE A 269 -29.89 7.80 17.03
CA PHE A 269 -29.05 7.44 15.90
C PHE A 269 -28.98 5.91 15.68
N LYS A 270 -28.84 5.54 14.41
CA LYS A 270 -28.41 4.20 14.03
C LYS A 270 -26.89 4.15 14.07
N ILE A 271 -26.32 3.35 14.97
CA ILE A 271 -24.89 3.13 15.07
C ILE A 271 -24.47 2.08 14.05
N CYS A 272 -23.50 2.40 13.21
CA CYS A 272 -22.97 1.52 12.16
C CYS A 272 -21.77 0.72 12.64
N SER A 273 -20.85 1.36 13.35
CA SER A 273 -19.65 0.75 13.93
C SER A 273 -19.06 1.65 15.02
N THR A 274 -18.09 1.12 15.74
CA THR A 274 -17.36 1.85 16.79
C THR A 274 -15.90 1.47 16.78
N GLU A 275 -15.03 2.41 17.18
CA GLU A 275 -13.59 2.20 17.33
C GLU A 275 -13.14 2.77 18.69
N LEU A 276 -12.52 1.94 19.53
CA LEU A 276 -12.02 2.38 20.83
C LEU A 276 -10.78 3.27 20.65
N LEU A 277 -10.76 4.35 21.43
CA LEU A 277 -9.60 5.24 21.49
C LEU A 277 -8.75 4.84 22.70
N ASN A 278 -7.57 4.30 22.44
CA ASN A 278 -6.69 3.80 23.48
C ASN A 278 -5.48 4.72 23.68
N MET A 279 -5.00 4.79 24.89
CA MET A 279 -3.65 5.27 25.22
C MET A 279 -2.78 4.09 25.60
N TRP A 280 -1.58 4.01 25.02
CA TRP A 280 -0.56 3.01 25.32
C TRP A 280 0.67 3.71 25.91
N ASP A 281 1.03 3.34 27.13
CA ASP A 281 2.18 3.92 27.85
C ASP A 281 2.16 5.46 27.83
N GLY A 282 0.98 6.03 28.07
CA GLY A 282 0.77 7.48 28.12
C GLY A 282 0.71 8.17 26.74
N LYS A 283 0.71 7.42 25.62
CA LYS A 283 0.62 7.99 24.27
C LYS A 283 -0.67 7.57 23.58
N LYS A 284 -1.31 8.50 22.86
CA LYS A 284 -2.48 8.19 22.03
C LYS A 284 -2.10 7.15 20.96
N SER A 285 -2.85 6.05 20.86
CA SER A 285 -2.67 5.00 19.86
C SER A 285 -3.53 5.20 18.62
N TYR A 286 -4.27 6.28 18.56
CA TYR A 286 -5.18 6.64 17.46
C TYR A 286 -4.74 7.95 16.80
N SER A 287 -5.10 8.10 15.52
CA SER A 287 -4.83 9.33 14.79
C SER A 287 -5.69 10.48 15.29
N LEU A 288 -5.09 11.66 15.42
CA LEU A 288 -5.82 12.88 15.67
C LEU A 288 -6.68 13.21 14.45
N ALA A 289 -7.88 13.75 14.68
CA ALA A 289 -8.70 14.25 13.58
C ALA A 289 -8.01 15.44 12.93
N GLN A 290 -8.22 15.63 11.62
CA GLN A 290 -7.64 16.74 10.88
C GLN A 290 -8.05 18.07 11.54
N GLY A 291 -7.08 18.81 12.09
CA GLY A 291 -7.31 20.08 12.81
C GLY A 291 -7.23 20.02 14.34
N GLN A 292 -6.83 18.89 14.92
CA GLN A 292 -6.49 18.75 16.35
C GLN A 292 -4.99 18.95 16.62
#